data_b36f55b9cc689ef557dd768fc6e0da05
#
_entry.id   b36f55b9cc689ef557dd768fc6e0da05
#
_cell.length_a   1.000
_cell.length_b   1.000
_cell.length_c   1.000
_cell.angle_alpha   90.00
_cell.angle_beta   90.00
_cell.angle_gamma   90.00
#
_symmetry.space_group_name_H-M   'P 1'
#
loop_
_entity.id
_entity.type
_entity.pdbx_description
1 polymer ?
#
loop_
_entity_poly.entity_id
_entity_poly.type
_entity_poly.pdbx_seq_one_letter_code
_entity_poly.pdbx_strand_id
1 'polypeptide(L)'
;MRLARYLAHAGVASRRSAEAVIRAGRVTVAGETVTDPARDVDEQSAVAVDGRALDGPEPRVVYAVNKPVGVVSTARDTHGRPTVLGLVSAAGLRLYPVGRLDADSSGLLLLTNDGELANRLTHPSFEVPKTYIATVGGGSVSERALAALRRGVQLDDGPSAPAGARRLAQNRIELTIREGRNRQVRRMCAAVGHPVIELTRVGFGPLRLDGLREGASRRLSVAEVERLRAL
;
A
#
# COMPACT_ATOMS: atom_id res chain seq x y z
N MET A 1 -24.33 3.05 3.95
CA MET A 1 -23.19 2.08 3.91
C MET A 1 -23.27 1.14 5.10
N ARG A 2 -22.58 -0.04 5.08
CA ARG A 2 -22.62 -0.96 6.23
C ARG A 2 -21.94 -0.39 7.48
N LEU A 3 -22.52 -0.62 8.66
CA LEU A 3 -22.08 -0.10 9.95
C LEU A 3 -20.58 -0.40 10.24
N ALA A 4 -20.11 -1.63 9.98
CA ALA A 4 -18.70 -1.97 10.16
C ALA A 4 -17.76 -1.12 9.28
N ARG A 5 -18.21 -0.73 8.09
CA ARG A 5 -17.47 0.18 7.20
C ARG A 5 -17.52 1.62 7.71
N TYR A 6 -18.67 2.05 8.20
CA TYR A 6 -18.84 3.37 8.79
C TYR A 6 -17.87 3.58 9.97
N LEU A 7 -17.83 2.64 10.93
CA LEU A 7 -16.89 2.68 12.06
C LEU A 7 -15.43 2.72 11.61
N ALA A 8 -15.10 1.98 10.54
CA ALA A 8 -13.75 2.02 10.00
C ALA A 8 -13.40 3.36 9.33
N HIS A 9 -14.37 4.03 8.69
CA HIS A 9 -14.22 5.37 8.11
C HIS A 9 -14.18 6.47 9.17
N ALA A 10 -14.84 6.27 10.30
CA ALA A 10 -14.78 7.15 11.46
C ALA A 10 -13.52 6.91 12.33
N GLY A 11 -12.56 6.14 11.86
CA GLY A 11 -11.28 5.93 12.57
C GLY A 11 -11.33 5.00 13.79
N VAL A 12 -12.50 4.48 14.17
CA VAL A 12 -12.70 3.70 15.41
C VAL A 12 -11.86 2.41 15.40
N ALA A 13 -11.92 1.64 14.31
CA ALA A 13 -11.23 0.33 14.22
C ALA A 13 -11.02 -0.12 12.76
N SER A 14 -10.29 -1.23 12.55
CA SER A 14 -10.32 -1.90 11.25
C SER A 14 -11.72 -2.47 10.97
N ARG A 15 -12.09 -2.72 9.72
CA ARG A 15 -13.39 -3.34 9.40
C ARG A 15 -13.63 -4.63 10.20
N ARG A 16 -12.62 -5.53 10.27
CA ARG A 16 -12.72 -6.78 11.07
C ARG A 16 -12.84 -6.51 12.57
N SER A 17 -12.10 -5.55 13.10
CA SER A 17 -12.21 -5.18 14.52
C SER A 17 -13.52 -4.44 14.81
N ALA A 18 -14.02 -3.63 13.88
CA ALA A 18 -15.31 -2.97 13.98
C ALA A 18 -16.45 -3.99 14.07
N GLU A 19 -16.40 -5.07 13.29
CA GLU A 19 -17.37 -6.17 13.40
C GLU A 19 -17.39 -6.78 14.81
N ALA A 20 -16.23 -6.96 15.43
CA ALA A 20 -16.14 -7.49 16.79
C ALA A 20 -16.75 -6.52 17.82
N VAL A 21 -16.51 -5.21 17.67
CA VAL A 21 -17.09 -4.15 18.52
C VAL A 21 -18.62 -4.10 18.39
N ILE A 22 -19.14 -4.25 17.16
CA ILE A 22 -20.59 -4.26 16.90
C ILE A 22 -21.23 -5.51 17.52
N ARG A 23 -20.67 -6.70 17.25
CA ARG A 23 -21.21 -7.96 17.83
C ARG A 23 -21.18 -7.99 19.36
N ALA A 24 -20.26 -7.25 19.97
CA ALA A 24 -20.19 -7.09 21.43
C ALA A 24 -21.27 -6.13 22.02
N GLY A 25 -22.18 -5.58 21.18
CA GLY A 25 -23.24 -4.69 21.63
C GLY A 25 -22.76 -3.31 22.08
N ARG A 26 -21.54 -2.89 21.68
CA ARG A 26 -20.92 -1.63 22.09
C ARG A 26 -21.30 -0.44 21.18
N VAL A 27 -22.12 -0.70 20.15
CA VAL A 27 -22.52 0.30 19.16
C VAL A 27 -24.00 0.56 19.25
N THR A 28 -24.38 1.84 19.27
CA THR A 28 -25.76 2.27 19.12
C THR A 28 -25.96 3.07 17.83
N VAL A 29 -27.15 2.94 17.25
CA VAL A 29 -27.63 3.73 16.11
C VAL A 29 -28.96 4.34 16.52
N ALA A 30 -29.07 5.65 16.50
CA ALA A 30 -30.23 6.40 16.99
C ALA A 30 -30.65 6.00 18.42
N GLY A 31 -29.67 5.67 19.29
CA GLY A 31 -29.89 5.24 20.67
C GLY A 31 -30.16 3.74 20.85
N GLU A 32 -30.42 2.98 19.79
CA GLU A 32 -30.68 1.54 19.85
C GLU A 32 -29.38 0.74 19.70
N THR A 33 -29.17 -0.26 20.55
CA THR A 33 -28.01 -1.17 20.45
C THR A 33 -28.11 -2.04 19.20
N VAL A 34 -27.04 -2.03 18.37
CA VAL A 34 -26.98 -2.80 17.13
C VAL A 34 -25.84 -3.82 17.23
N THR A 35 -26.14 -5.10 16.94
CA THR A 35 -25.17 -6.20 16.92
C THR A 35 -24.90 -6.75 15.52
N ASP A 36 -25.65 -6.29 14.50
CA ASP A 36 -25.45 -6.67 13.10
C ASP A 36 -24.44 -5.73 12.41
N PRO A 37 -23.23 -6.22 12.03
CA PRO A 37 -22.25 -5.42 11.30
C PRO A 37 -22.69 -5.02 9.88
N ALA A 38 -23.70 -5.70 9.32
CA ALA A 38 -24.24 -5.43 8.00
C ALA A 38 -25.34 -4.36 7.99
N ARG A 39 -25.80 -3.91 9.16
CA ARG A 39 -26.77 -2.82 9.31
C ARG A 39 -26.36 -1.63 8.44
N ASP A 40 -27.27 -1.14 7.61
CA ASP A 40 -27.02 0.05 6.81
C ASP A 40 -27.17 1.32 7.67
N VAL A 41 -26.21 2.23 7.47
CA VAL A 41 -26.15 3.56 8.10
C VAL A 41 -25.65 4.58 7.08
N ASP A 42 -25.92 5.85 7.35
CA ASP A 42 -25.49 7.02 6.58
C ASP A 42 -24.89 8.10 7.48
N GLU A 43 -24.59 9.26 6.94
CA GLU A 43 -24.03 10.39 7.68
C GLU A 43 -25.03 11.02 8.67
N GLN A 44 -26.32 10.79 8.49
CA GLN A 44 -27.40 11.28 9.36
C GLN A 44 -27.72 10.30 10.49
N SER A 45 -27.21 9.07 10.40
CA SER A 45 -27.41 8.05 11.42
C SER A 45 -26.59 8.44 12.66
N ALA A 46 -27.29 8.69 13.78
CA ALA A 46 -26.64 9.00 15.05
C ALA A 46 -25.95 7.74 15.61
N VAL A 47 -24.70 7.51 15.18
CA VAL A 47 -23.90 6.35 15.58
C VAL A 47 -23.05 6.72 16.79
N ALA A 48 -23.09 5.89 17.84
CA ALA A 48 -22.20 6.03 18.99
C ALA A 48 -21.50 4.71 19.31
N VAL A 49 -20.31 4.78 19.91
CA VAL A 49 -19.54 3.64 20.41
C VAL A 49 -19.22 3.88 21.87
N ASP A 50 -19.57 2.91 22.74
CA ASP A 50 -19.42 3.04 24.20
C ASP A 50 -20.01 4.35 24.74
N GLY A 51 -21.16 4.77 24.21
CA GLY A 51 -21.86 5.98 24.58
C GLY A 51 -21.27 7.30 24.03
N ARG A 52 -20.19 7.24 23.24
CA ARG A 52 -19.60 8.41 22.59
C ARG A 52 -20.10 8.53 21.16
N ALA A 53 -20.76 9.63 20.84
CA ALA A 53 -21.18 9.93 19.48
C ALA A 53 -19.96 10.03 18.54
N LEU A 54 -20.13 9.57 17.30
CA LEU A 54 -19.11 9.74 16.27
C LEU A 54 -19.41 10.97 15.42
N ASP A 55 -18.37 11.77 15.16
CA ASP A 55 -18.47 13.00 14.34
C ASP A 55 -18.57 12.70 12.82
N GLY A 56 -18.83 11.45 12.46
CA GLY A 56 -18.86 11.00 11.07
C GLY A 56 -17.51 10.52 10.54
N PRO A 57 -17.40 10.33 9.21
CA PRO A 57 -16.18 9.85 8.59
C PRO A 57 -15.02 10.85 8.69
N GLU A 58 -13.82 10.37 9.02
CA GLU A 58 -12.61 11.19 8.99
C GLU A 58 -12.33 11.75 7.58
N PRO A 59 -11.74 12.96 7.48
CA PRO A 59 -11.27 13.50 6.20
C PRO A 59 -10.30 12.51 5.54
N ARG A 60 -10.54 12.19 4.26
CA ARG A 60 -9.68 11.27 3.50
C ARG A 60 -8.35 11.93 3.21
N VAL A 61 -7.27 11.23 3.51
CA VAL A 61 -5.90 11.70 3.29
C VAL A 61 -5.05 10.60 2.66
N VAL A 62 -4.07 11.02 1.88
CA VAL A 62 -3.05 10.13 1.31
C VAL A 62 -1.68 10.76 1.54
N TYR A 63 -0.76 9.97 2.06
CA TYR A 63 0.64 10.35 2.24
C TYR A 63 1.53 9.51 1.33
N ALA A 64 2.50 10.15 0.70
CA ALA A 64 3.65 9.49 0.10
C ALA A 64 4.76 9.42 1.14
N VAL A 65 5.40 8.27 1.25
CA VAL A 65 6.52 8.02 2.16
C VAL A 65 7.67 7.44 1.35
N ASN A 66 8.88 7.93 1.57
CA ASN A 66 10.08 7.25 1.12
C ASN A 66 10.55 6.30 2.22
N LYS A 67 10.09 5.05 2.16
CA LYS A 67 10.37 4.04 3.17
C LYS A 67 11.85 3.65 3.15
N PRO A 68 12.59 3.77 4.25
CA PRO A 68 13.96 3.24 4.34
C PRO A 68 13.97 1.72 4.46
N VAL A 69 15.13 1.12 4.22
CA VAL A 69 15.40 -0.29 4.57
C VAL A 69 15.29 -0.48 6.08
N GLY A 70 14.87 -1.66 6.54
CA GLY A 70 14.68 -1.99 7.95
C GLY A 70 13.30 -1.66 8.51
N VAL A 71 12.55 -0.75 7.89
CA VAL A 71 11.18 -0.38 8.29
C VAL A 71 10.17 -1.34 7.67
N VAL A 72 9.18 -1.80 8.44
CA VAL A 72 8.15 -2.74 7.97
C VAL A 72 6.88 -2.02 7.50
N SER A 73 6.28 -2.54 6.41
CA SER A 73 5.06 -1.99 5.80
C SER A 73 3.80 -2.53 6.48
N THR A 74 3.62 -2.21 7.77
CA THR A 74 2.44 -2.58 8.56
C THR A 74 1.93 -1.40 9.38
N ALA A 75 0.64 -1.42 9.69
CA ALA A 75 0.04 -0.46 10.61
C ALA A 75 0.35 -0.80 12.09
N ARG A 76 0.63 -2.07 12.40
CA ARG A 76 1.00 -2.52 13.75
C ARG A 76 2.04 -3.63 13.62
N ASP A 77 3.10 -3.52 14.37
CA ASP A 77 4.10 -4.58 14.50
C ASP A 77 4.03 -5.22 15.90
N THR A 78 4.16 -6.54 15.95
CA THR A 78 4.14 -7.32 17.19
C THR A 78 5.54 -7.71 17.67
N HIS A 79 6.58 -7.35 16.90
CA HIS A 79 7.98 -7.71 17.16
C HIS A 79 8.84 -6.49 17.53
N GLY A 80 8.25 -5.30 17.77
CA GLY A 80 8.97 -4.09 18.15
C GLY A 80 9.78 -3.45 17.02
N ARG A 81 9.56 -3.84 15.75
CA ARG A 81 10.27 -3.25 14.60
C ARG A 81 9.67 -1.89 14.23
N PRO A 82 10.48 -0.94 13.73
CA PRO A 82 9.96 0.32 13.23
C PRO A 82 8.99 0.11 12.07
N THR A 83 7.85 0.81 12.12
CA THR A 83 6.80 0.70 11.10
C THR A 83 6.73 1.96 10.24
N VAL A 84 6.18 1.85 9.03
CA VAL A 84 5.96 2.99 8.13
C VAL A 84 5.06 4.08 8.71
N LEU A 85 4.20 3.75 9.68
CA LEU A 85 3.36 4.74 10.35
C LEU A 85 4.19 5.70 11.20
N GLY A 86 5.31 5.25 11.78
CA GLY A 86 6.23 6.11 12.53
C GLY A 86 6.93 7.17 11.68
N LEU A 87 6.86 7.08 10.34
CA LEU A 87 7.43 8.06 9.42
C LEU A 87 6.46 9.20 9.07
N VAL A 88 5.22 9.17 9.56
CA VAL A 88 4.19 10.16 9.24
C VAL A 88 3.64 10.81 10.50
N SER A 89 3.73 12.13 10.55
CA SER A 89 3.09 12.93 11.60
C SER A 89 1.63 13.25 11.19
N ALA A 90 0.74 12.27 11.38
CA ALA A 90 -0.68 12.41 11.08
C ALA A 90 -1.48 12.24 12.37
N ALA A 91 -1.43 13.25 13.25
CA ALA A 91 -2.04 13.23 14.57
C ALA A 91 -3.54 12.84 14.49
N GLY A 92 -3.92 11.77 15.20
CA GLY A 92 -5.29 11.31 15.33
C GLY A 92 -5.86 10.52 14.15
N LEU A 93 -5.23 10.51 12.99
CA LEU A 93 -5.74 9.79 11.80
C LEU A 93 -5.30 8.33 11.78
N ARG A 94 -6.24 7.44 11.48
CA ARG A 94 -5.98 6.02 11.36
C ARG A 94 -5.51 5.64 9.96
N LEU A 95 -4.19 5.76 9.71
CA LEU A 95 -3.58 5.40 8.44
C LEU A 95 -3.22 3.90 8.35
N TYR A 96 -3.13 3.40 7.11
CA TYR A 96 -2.58 2.08 6.78
C TYR A 96 -1.88 2.11 5.42
N PRO A 97 -0.92 1.20 5.19
CA PRO A 97 -0.16 1.18 3.94
C PRO A 97 -1.01 0.66 2.77
N VAL A 98 -0.82 1.27 1.60
CA VAL A 98 -1.37 0.85 0.30
C VAL A 98 -0.39 -0.13 -0.34
N GLY A 99 -0.66 -1.40 -0.17
CA GLY A 99 0.30 -2.45 -0.54
C GLY A 99 1.49 -2.50 0.43
N ARG A 100 2.54 -3.19 -0.02
CA ARG A 100 3.72 -3.42 0.83
C ARG A 100 5.01 -3.25 0.03
N LEU A 101 6.06 -2.88 0.74
CA LEU A 101 7.46 -3.09 0.41
C LEU A 101 8.06 -3.98 1.50
N ASP A 102 8.92 -4.91 1.11
CA ASP A 102 9.63 -5.76 2.06
C ASP A 102 10.55 -4.93 2.97
N ALA A 103 10.95 -5.46 4.11
CA ALA A 103 11.83 -4.74 5.03
C ALA A 103 13.19 -4.40 4.40
N ASP A 104 13.70 -5.26 3.50
CA ASP A 104 14.94 -5.10 2.75
C ASP A 104 14.80 -4.27 1.46
N SER A 105 13.66 -3.63 1.25
CA SER A 105 13.38 -2.78 0.08
C SER A 105 13.01 -1.37 0.54
N SER A 106 13.43 -0.37 -0.24
CA SER A 106 13.18 1.05 0.04
C SER A 106 12.24 1.70 -0.98
N GLY A 107 11.92 2.97 -0.77
CA GLY A 107 11.28 3.83 -1.75
C GLY A 107 9.82 4.13 -1.50
N LEU A 108 9.13 4.54 -2.56
CA LEU A 108 7.79 5.11 -2.53
C LEU A 108 6.73 4.12 -2.01
N LEU A 109 6.13 4.44 -0.88
CA LEU A 109 4.98 3.74 -0.32
C LEU A 109 3.89 4.77 -0.01
N LEU A 110 2.63 4.41 -0.22
CA LEU A 110 1.50 5.27 0.14
C LEU A 110 0.86 4.79 1.44
N LEU A 111 0.43 5.75 2.26
CA LEU A 111 -0.39 5.53 3.45
C LEU A 111 -1.70 6.30 3.31
N THR A 112 -2.82 5.72 3.71
CA THR A 112 -4.13 6.38 3.61
C THR A 112 -5.10 5.86 4.66
N ASN A 113 -6.19 6.62 4.90
CA ASN A 113 -7.41 6.15 5.55
C ASN A 113 -8.57 5.92 4.54
N ASP A 114 -8.33 6.10 3.23
CA ASP A 114 -9.28 5.82 2.16
C ASP A 114 -9.18 4.36 1.69
N GLY A 115 -10.06 3.49 2.23
CA GLY A 115 -10.07 2.06 1.91
C GLY A 115 -10.48 1.74 0.47
N GLU A 116 -11.27 2.59 -0.17
CA GLU A 116 -11.65 2.40 -1.57
C GLU A 116 -10.47 2.65 -2.49
N LEU A 117 -9.78 3.77 -2.27
CA LEU A 117 -8.56 4.09 -2.99
C LEU A 117 -7.48 3.02 -2.76
N ALA A 118 -7.28 2.59 -1.50
CA ALA A 118 -6.30 1.54 -1.19
C ALA A 118 -6.61 0.23 -1.93
N ASN A 119 -7.89 -0.19 -1.97
CA ASN A 119 -8.31 -1.38 -2.71
C ASN A 119 -8.04 -1.21 -4.21
N ARG A 120 -8.47 -0.10 -4.82
CA ARG A 120 -8.23 0.19 -6.23
C ARG A 120 -6.75 0.12 -6.59
N LEU A 121 -5.88 0.68 -5.76
CA LEU A 121 -4.44 0.73 -5.99
C LEU A 121 -3.71 -0.60 -5.75
N THR A 122 -4.32 -1.55 -5.05
CA THR A 122 -3.67 -2.82 -4.67
C THR A 122 -4.28 -4.05 -5.30
N HIS A 123 -5.54 -3.99 -5.71
CA HIS A 123 -6.22 -5.15 -6.30
C HIS A 123 -5.64 -5.46 -7.69
N PRO A 124 -5.32 -6.72 -7.99
CA PRO A 124 -4.63 -7.11 -9.23
C PRO A 124 -5.36 -6.69 -10.51
N SER A 125 -6.69 -6.64 -10.50
CA SER A 125 -7.50 -6.28 -11.70
C SER A 125 -7.29 -4.85 -12.21
N PHE A 126 -6.75 -3.95 -11.39
CA PHE A 126 -6.46 -2.58 -11.80
C PHE A 126 -5.05 -2.40 -12.38
N GLU A 127 -4.23 -3.42 -12.32
CA GLU A 127 -2.89 -3.47 -12.95
C GLU A 127 -2.04 -2.21 -12.74
N VAL A 128 -2.15 -1.58 -11.56
CA VAL A 128 -1.46 -0.34 -11.24
C VAL A 128 0.05 -0.52 -11.37
N PRO A 129 0.74 0.24 -12.26
CA PRO A 129 2.15 0.07 -12.51
C PRO A 129 3.00 0.47 -11.30
N LYS A 130 4.01 -0.34 -11.01
CA LYS A 130 5.00 -0.10 -9.95
C LYS A 130 6.39 -0.16 -10.57
N THR A 131 7.12 0.94 -10.50
CA THR A 131 8.45 1.07 -11.09
C THR A 131 9.51 0.97 -10.02
N TYR A 132 10.49 0.11 -10.26
CA TYR A 132 11.60 -0.16 -9.35
C TYR A 132 12.92 0.12 -10.03
N ILE A 133 13.90 0.57 -9.25
CA ILE A 133 15.31 0.51 -9.60
C ILE A 133 15.92 -0.61 -8.78
N ALA A 134 16.56 -1.54 -9.47
CA ALA A 134 17.28 -2.67 -8.87
C ALA A 134 18.77 -2.59 -9.18
N THR A 135 19.61 -2.62 -8.14
CA THR A 135 21.03 -2.93 -8.24
C THR A 135 21.16 -4.45 -8.12
N VAL A 136 21.79 -5.10 -9.10
CA VAL A 136 21.85 -6.55 -9.19
C VAL A 136 23.28 -7.07 -9.18
N GLY A 137 23.45 -8.31 -8.73
CA GLY A 137 24.69 -9.09 -8.86
C GLY A 137 24.77 -9.85 -10.21
N GLY A 138 25.79 -10.69 -10.35
CA GLY A 138 25.95 -11.54 -11.54
C GLY A 138 26.54 -10.82 -12.77
N GLY A 139 27.18 -9.66 -12.55
CA GLY A 139 27.84 -8.89 -13.61
C GLY A 139 26.91 -7.99 -14.42
N SER A 140 27.32 -7.64 -15.65
CA SER A 140 26.56 -6.74 -16.52
C SER A 140 25.27 -7.40 -17.02
N VAL A 141 24.15 -6.72 -16.88
CA VAL A 141 22.84 -7.21 -17.34
C VAL A 141 22.80 -7.18 -18.88
N SER A 142 22.67 -8.35 -19.49
CA SER A 142 22.63 -8.51 -20.93
C SER A 142 21.26 -8.10 -21.51
N GLU A 143 21.23 -7.77 -22.81
CA GLU A 143 19.96 -7.51 -23.52
C GLU A 143 19.07 -8.78 -23.57
N ARG A 144 19.67 -9.97 -23.59
CA ARG A 144 18.94 -11.24 -23.50
C ARG A 144 18.18 -11.37 -22.17
N ALA A 145 18.81 -10.99 -21.03
CA ALA A 145 18.18 -10.97 -19.71
C ALA A 145 17.03 -9.94 -19.66
N LEU A 146 17.26 -8.73 -20.19
CA LEU A 146 16.21 -7.70 -20.28
C LEU A 146 15.03 -8.14 -21.15
N ALA A 147 15.30 -8.76 -22.30
CA ALA A 147 14.27 -9.29 -23.17
C ALA A 147 13.45 -10.41 -22.50
N ALA A 148 14.09 -11.25 -21.68
CA ALA A 148 13.40 -12.27 -20.89
C ALA A 148 12.48 -11.62 -19.84
N LEU A 149 12.95 -10.63 -19.10
CA LEU A 149 12.13 -9.87 -18.13
C LEU A 149 10.92 -9.20 -18.80
N ARG A 150 11.09 -8.65 -20.00
CA ARG A 150 9.99 -8.01 -20.78
C ARG A 150 8.92 -9.00 -21.21
N ARG A 151 9.28 -10.23 -21.55
CA ARG A 151 8.31 -11.29 -21.92
C ARG A 151 7.63 -11.92 -20.71
N GLY A 152 8.18 -11.74 -19.53
CA GLY A 152 7.87 -12.52 -18.35
C GLY A 152 8.79 -13.73 -18.21
N VAL A 153 8.98 -14.20 -17.00
CA VAL A 153 9.86 -15.30 -16.62
C VAL A 153 9.10 -16.32 -15.79
N GLN A 154 9.54 -17.58 -15.86
CA GLN A 154 8.98 -18.64 -15.02
C GLN A 154 9.43 -18.44 -13.57
N LEU A 155 8.48 -18.38 -12.65
CA LEU A 155 8.66 -18.36 -11.21
C LEU A 155 8.09 -19.66 -10.61
N ASP A 156 8.38 -19.91 -9.35
CA ASP A 156 7.90 -21.08 -8.59
C ASP A 156 6.37 -21.15 -8.47
N ASP A 157 5.70 -19.98 -8.48
CA ASP A 157 4.24 -19.81 -8.41
C ASP A 157 3.59 -19.52 -9.80
N GLY A 158 4.27 -19.86 -10.87
CA GLY A 158 3.82 -19.69 -12.25
C GLY A 158 4.50 -18.54 -13.00
N PRO A 159 4.26 -18.39 -14.31
CA PRO A 159 4.89 -17.34 -15.10
C PRO A 159 4.52 -15.96 -14.60
N SER A 160 5.48 -15.03 -14.61
CA SER A 160 5.22 -13.62 -14.35
C SER A 160 4.55 -12.96 -15.56
N ALA A 161 3.76 -11.92 -15.32
CA ALA A 161 3.29 -11.06 -16.39
C ALA A 161 4.48 -10.36 -17.11
N PRO A 162 4.30 -9.92 -18.37
CA PRO A 162 5.24 -9.05 -19.06
C PRO A 162 5.56 -7.79 -18.25
N ALA A 163 6.84 -7.36 -18.26
CA ALA A 163 7.28 -6.19 -17.50
C ALA A 163 7.99 -5.18 -18.41
N GLY A 164 7.93 -3.90 -18.02
CA GLY A 164 8.87 -2.92 -18.58
C GLY A 164 10.26 -3.17 -17.99
N ALA A 165 11.29 -3.28 -18.81
CA ALA A 165 12.66 -3.44 -18.32
C ALA A 165 13.65 -2.66 -19.19
N ARG A 166 14.51 -1.85 -18.55
CA ARG A 166 15.61 -1.15 -19.24
C ARG A 166 16.85 -1.08 -18.36
N ARG A 167 18.01 -1.11 -18.99
CA ARG A 167 19.29 -0.95 -18.31
C ARG A 167 19.55 0.53 -18.04
N LEU A 168 19.95 0.84 -16.81
CA LEU A 168 20.40 2.17 -16.40
C LEU A 168 21.94 2.25 -16.31
N ALA A 169 22.58 1.15 -15.88
CA ALA A 169 24.03 0.97 -15.80
C ALA A 169 24.36 -0.53 -15.95
N GLN A 170 25.62 -0.91 -15.88
CA GLN A 170 26.05 -2.32 -16.04
C GLN A 170 25.26 -3.29 -15.14
N ASN A 171 25.11 -2.95 -13.86
CA ASN A 171 24.45 -3.76 -12.84
C ASN A 171 23.19 -3.08 -12.27
N ARG A 172 22.63 -2.10 -12.97
CA ARG A 172 21.46 -1.33 -12.49
C ARG A 172 20.39 -1.28 -13.56
N ILE A 173 19.20 -1.73 -13.21
CA ILE A 173 18.04 -1.78 -14.12
C ILE A 173 16.83 -1.08 -13.52
N GLU A 174 15.99 -0.55 -14.39
CA GLU A 174 14.63 -0.16 -14.06
C GLU A 174 13.68 -1.25 -14.52
N LEU A 175 12.76 -1.64 -13.62
CA LEU A 175 11.74 -2.63 -13.89
C LEU A 175 10.37 -2.07 -13.51
N THR A 176 9.40 -2.15 -14.43
CA THR A 176 8.00 -1.77 -14.17
C THR A 176 7.12 -3.00 -14.28
N ILE A 177 6.42 -3.34 -13.18
CA ILE A 177 5.49 -4.46 -13.10
C ILE A 177 4.06 -3.94 -12.82
N ARG A 178 3.04 -4.72 -13.24
CA ARG A 178 1.62 -4.39 -13.03
C ARG A 178 0.93 -5.33 -12.05
N GLU A 179 1.62 -6.32 -11.57
CA GLU A 179 1.19 -7.26 -10.54
C GLU A 179 1.99 -7.06 -9.23
N GLY A 180 1.76 -7.86 -8.20
CA GLY A 180 2.42 -7.65 -6.90
C GLY A 180 2.55 -8.94 -6.10
N ARG A 181 3.18 -9.99 -6.69
CA ARG A 181 3.46 -11.24 -5.98
C ARG A 181 4.54 -11.04 -4.91
N ASN A 182 4.60 -11.93 -3.96
CA ASN A 182 5.64 -11.88 -2.93
C ASN A 182 7.03 -11.86 -3.56
N ARG A 183 7.86 -10.88 -3.18
CA ARG A 183 9.25 -10.67 -3.63
C ARG A 183 9.45 -10.78 -5.16
N GLN A 184 8.45 -10.40 -5.94
CA GLN A 184 8.39 -10.66 -7.38
C GLN A 184 9.60 -10.14 -8.15
N VAL A 185 9.97 -8.87 -7.98
CA VAL A 185 11.12 -8.26 -8.70
C VAL A 185 12.41 -9.03 -8.39
N ARG A 186 12.63 -9.41 -7.13
CA ARG A 186 13.80 -10.18 -6.72
C ARG A 186 13.84 -11.56 -7.37
N ARG A 187 12.69 -12.26 -7.41
CA ARG A 187 12.56 -13.56 -8.06
C ARG A 187 12.75 -13.47 -9.59
N MET A 188 12.16 -12.46 -10.23
CA MET A 188 12.31 -12.24 -11.68
C MET A 188 13.77 -11.99 -12.06
N CYS A 189 14.47 -11.13 -11.32
CA CYS A 189 15.88 -10.85 -11.58
C CYS A 189 16.77 -12.09 -11.34
N ALA A 190 16.50 -12.84 -10.26
CA ALA A 190 17.23 -14.09 -9.97
C ALA A 190 17.03 -15.15 -11.07
N ALA A 191 15.81 -15.28 -11.62
CA ALA A 191 15.49 -16.21 -12.71
C ALA A 191 16.28 -15.95 -14.01
N VAL A 192 16.78 -14.71 -14.19
CA VAL A 192 17.65 -14.37 -15.33
C VAL A 192 19.13 -14.29 -14.95
N GLY A 193 19.51 -14.79 -13.76
CA GLY A 193 20.91 -14.85 -13.30
C GLY A 193 21.43 -13.56 -12.64
N HIS A 194 20.56 -12.63 -12.30
CA HIS A 194 20.92 -11.34 -11.72
C HIS A 194 20.23 -11.10 -10.38
N PRO A 195 20.69 -11.73 -9.26
CA PRO A 195 20.06 -11.55 -7.95
C PRO A 195 20.12 -10.08 -7.51
N VAL A 196 19.01 -9.59 -6.96
CA VAL A 196 18.89 -8.19 -6.51
C VAL A 196 19.65 -8.00 -5.20
N ILE A 197 20.56 -7.04 -5.18
CA ILE A 197 21.30 -6.54 -4.02
C ILE A 197 20.48 -5.45 -3.33
N GLU A 198 20.11 -4.41 -4.09
CA GLU A 198 19.30 -3.28 -3.59
C GLU A 198 18.06 -3.11 -4.43
N LEU A 199 16.93 -2.77 -3.80
CA LEU A 199 15.66 -2.56 -4.48
C LEU A 199 14.97 -1.31 -3.95
N THR A 200 14.73 -0.36 -4.85
CA THR A 200 14.01 0.88 -4.51
C THR A 200 12.81 1.06 -5.41
N ARG A 201 11.62 1.19 -4.86
CA ARG A 201 10.44 1.57 -5.65
C ARG A 201 10.42 3.07 -5.88
N VAL A 202 10.63 3.49 -7.12
CA VAL A 202 10.71 4.90 -7.53
C VAL A 202 9.41 5.43 -8.14
N GLY A 203 8.46 4.54 -8.46
CA GLY A 203 7.17 4.93 -9.03
C GLY A 203 6.02 4.05 -8.58
N PHE A 204 4.84 4.65 -8.43
CA PHE A 204 3.58 3.99 -8.09
C PHE A 204 2.43 4.69 -8.85
N GLY A 205 1.88 4.04 -9.87
CA GLY A 205 0.96 4.69 -10.80
C GLY A 205 1.58 5.94 -11.42
N PRO A 206 0.90 7.09 -11.38
CA PRO A 206 1.41 8.35 -11.90
C PRO A 206 2.41 9.06 -10.97
N LEU A 207 2.61 8.55 -9.76
CA LEU A 207 3.50 9.18 -8.78
C LEU A 207 4.94 8.73 -8.94
N ARG A 208 5.86 9.65 -8.65
CA ARG A 208 7.30 9.41 -8.61
C ARG A 208 7.86 9.77 -7.24
N LEU A 209 8.99 9.14 -6.90
CA LEU A 209 9.67 9.36 -5.62
C LEU A 209 10.44 10.71 -5.56
N ASP A 210 10.48 11.43 -6.66
CA ASP A 210 11.31 12.61 -6.90
C ASP A 210 11.24 13.61 -5.73
N GLY A 211 12.42 14.04 -5.25
CA GLY A 211 12.57 15.06 -4.22
C GLY A 211 12.20 14.65 -2.78
N LEU A 212 11.62 13.48 -2.56
CA LEU A 212 11.30 13.01 -1.20
C LEU A 212 12.50 12.27 -0.59
N ARG A 213 13.14 12.86 0.44
CA ARG A 213 14.29 12.24 1.12
C ARG A 213 13.88 10.92 1.79
N GLU A 214 14.86 10.03 1.96
CA GLU A 214 14.65 8.76 2.67
C GLU A 214 14.17 9.03 4.12
N GLY A 215 13.20 8.25 4.57
CA GLY A 215 12.52 8.43 5.85
C GLY A 215 11.50 9.58 5.90
N ALA A 216 11.45 10.44 4.89
CA ALA A 216 10.50 11.54 4.84
C ALA A 216 9.13 11.12 4.30
N SER A 217 8.13 11.92 4.67
CA SER A 217 6.77 11.79 4.16
C SER A 217 6.20 13.14 3.75
N ARG A 218 5.23 13.12 2.85
CA ARG A 218 4.42 14.29 2.51
C ARG A 218 2.97 13.91 2.22
N ARG A 219 2.05 14.79 2.53
CA ARG A 219 0.66 14.65 2.09
C ARG A 219 0.57 14.85 0.58
N LEU A 220 -0.23 14.06 -0.11
CA LEU A 220 -0.53 14.26 -1.51
C LEU A 220 -1.49 15.44 -1.70
N SER A 221 -1.32 16.17 -2.78
CA SER A 221 -2.26 17.18 -3.23
C SER A 221 -3.56 16.54 -3.76
N VAL A 222 -4.64 17.32 -3.83
CA VAL A 222 -5.91 16.87 -4.42
C VAL A 222 -5.70 16.36 -5.86
N ALA A 223 -4.93 17.08 -6.67
CA ALA A 223 -4.64 16.69 -8.05
C ALA A 223 -3.88 15.36 -8.15
N GLU A 224 -2.98 15.05 -7.22
CA GLU A 224 -2.28 13.76 -7.17
C GLU A 224 -3.24 12.62 -6.78
N VAL A 225 -4.13 12.87 -5.81
CA VAL A 225 -5.14 11.89 -5.39
C VAL A 225 -6.12 11.60 -6.53
N GLU A 226 -6.59 12.62 -7.25
CA GLU A 226 -7.49 12.43 -8.40
C GLU A 226 -6.82 11.65 -9.53
N ARG A 227 -5.53 11.88 -9.82
CA ARG A 227 -4.78 11.04 -10.77
C ARG A 227 -4.67 9.58 -10.34
N LEU A 228 -4.58 9.31 -9.03
CA LEU A 228 -4.60 7.94 -8.52
C LEU A 228 -6.00 7.30 -8.62
N ARG A 229 -7.06 8.07 -8.45
CA ARG A 229 -8.45 7.60 -8.59
C ARG A 229 -8.84 7.31 -10.03
N ALA A 230 -8.19 7.97 -10.97
CA ALA A 230 -8.43 7.77 -12.40
C ALA A 230 -7.81 6.50 -12.99
N LEU A 231 -6.99 5.76 -12.22
CA LEU A 231 -6.45 4.45 -12.60
C LEU A 231 -7.55 3.39 -12.53
#